data_8212ed7f96b378d47771eda79f17ad79
#
_entry.id   8212ed7f96b378d47771eda79f17ad79
#
_cell.length_a   1.000
_cell.length_b   1.000
_cell.length_c   1.000
_cell.angle_alpha   90.00
_cell.angle_beta   90.00
_cell.angle_gamma   90.00
#
_symmetry.space_group_name_H-M   'P 1'
#
loop_
_entity.id
_entity.type
_entity.pdbx_description
1 polymer ?
#
loop_
_entity_poly.entity_id
_entity_poly.type
_entity_poly.pdbx_seq_one_letter_code
_entity_poly.pdbx_strand_id
1 'polypeptide(L)'
;GVRQHGEPGVSGEQAVLGDIQAGDLVLSIHTEADGVLQNGKDKGDDHRHIGDDGSDAQQLNTEEVEKAIDAVNELNGSDYTSASWAVVKVRLKDARKALKNATEQTQLDEAAAELNQAVKELRISDGSNEAPEPDVPESTYIDGEYPVTVLCLPDEDMDFVAYNLFATVAIRDDEIVGITNIYGDGGADNDSYIRRAINGTSSKAGVVDQIIKKGNLDGIDTVSRATCTSQAIIDACQQALNNAKR
;
A
#
# COMPACT_ATOMS: atom_id res chain seq x y z
N GLY A 1 -26.83 -58.97 -37.13
CA GLY A 1 -25.55 -58.55 -37.64
C GLY A 1 -24.82 -57.70 -36.62
N VAL A 2 -23.90 -58.34 -35.92
CA VAL A 2 -23.02 -57.76 -34.92
C VAL A 2 -21.89 -57.04 -35.64
N ARG A 3 -21.56 -55.78 -35.26
CA ARG A 3 -20.23 -55.22 -35.43
C ARG A 3 -19.84 -54.40 -34.24
N GLN A 4 -18.85 -54.89 -33.51
CA GLN A 4 -18.00 -54.19 -32.56
C GLN A 4 -17.01 -53.26 -33.30
N HIS A 5 -16.80 -52.09 -32.79
CA HIS A 5 -15.60 -51.27 -32.95
C HIS A 5 -15.49 -50.48 -31.66
N GLY A 6 -14.52 -50.67 -30.77
CA GLY A 6 -13.12 -50.45 -31.00
C GLY A 6 -12.81 -49.15 -30.24
N GLU A 7 -12.45 -49.25 -28.92
CA GLU A 7 -11.90 -48.13 -28.14
C GLU A 7 -10.50 -47.75 -28.64
N PRO A 8 -10.12 -46.48 -28.62
CA PRO A 8 -8.72 -46.13 -28.48
C PRO A 8 -8.45 -45.67 -27.06
N GLY A 9 -7.46 -46.30 -26.44
CA GLY A 9 -6.90 -46.01 -25.18
C GLY A 9 -6.32 -44.57 -25.13
N VAL A 10 -6.63 -43.89 -24.05
CA VAL A 10 -6.00 -42.63 -23.70
C VAL A 10 -4.82 -42.95 -22.75
N SER A 11 -3.62 -42.77 -23.26
CA SER A 11 -2.39 -42.86 -22.51
C SER A 11 -2.41 -41.77 -21.40
N GLY A 12 -2.32 -42.26 -20.16
CA GLY A 12 -2.13 -41.41 -19.00
C GLY A 12 -0.72 -40.77 -19.05
N GLU A 13 -0.71 -39.49 -19.18
CA GLU A 13 0.46 -38.66 -18.86
C GLU A 13 0.40 -38.37 -17.36
N GLN A 14 1.16 -39.15 -16.62
CA GLN A 14 1.43 -38.87 -15.20
C GLN A 14 2.33 -37.62 -15.13
N ALA A 15 1.73 -36.50 -14.79
CA ALA A 15 2.48 -35.35 -14.31
C ALA A 15 3.11 -35.73 -12.97
N VAL A 16 4.43 -35.85 -12.98
CA VAL A 16 5.26 -35.99 -11.78
C VAL A 16 5.15 -34.68 -11.04
N LEU A 17 4.31 -34.65 -10.00
CA LEU A 17 4.39 -33.60 -8.98
C LEU A 17 5.73 -33.79 -8.25
N GLY A 18 6.69 -32.92 -8.57
CA GLY A 18 7.91 -32.79 -7.79
C GLY A 18 7.56 -32.33 -6.38
N ASP A 19 7.98 -33.12 -5.40
CA ASP A 19 7.99 -32.79 -3.98
C ASP A 19 8.73 -31.46 -3.78
N ILE A 20 7.98 -30.38 -3.61
CA ILE A 20 8.52 -29.12 -3.10
C ILE A 20 8.50 -29.27 -1.57
N GLN A 21 9.61 -29.75 -1.04
CA GLN A 21 9.82 -29.77 0.40
C GLN A 21 9.81 -28.31 0.94
N ALA A 22 9.00 -28.09 1.97
CA ALA A 22 8.89 -26.86 2.74
C ALA A 22 10.19 -26.54 3.52
N GLY A 23 11.28 -26.34 2.84
CA GLY A 23 12.59 -26.13 3.45
C GLY A 23 13.55 -25.26 2.66
N ASP A 24 13.27 -24.91 1.41
CA ASP A 24 14.25 -24.30 0.53
C ASP A 24 13.99 -22.81 0.16
N LEU A 25 13.15 -22.13 0.93
CA LEU A 25 13.13 -20.65 0.89
C LEU A 25 14.16 -20.10 1.88
N VAL A 26 15.43 -20.42 1.64
CA VAL A 26 16.53 -19.73 2.28
C VAL A 26 16.72 -18.42 1.55
N LEU A 27 16.11 -17.36 2.09
CA LEU A 27 16.44 -15.99 1.71
C LEU A 27 17.92 -15.76 2.10
N SER A 28 18.82 -15.87 1.13
CA SER A 28 20.24 -15.54 1.31
C SER A 28 20.40 -14.04 1.54
N ILE A 29 20.43 -13.65 2.79
CA ILE A 29 20.93 -12.34 3.20
C ILE A 29 22.46 -12.39 3.04
N HIS A 30 22.96 -11.84 1.92
CA HIS A 30 24.37 -11.54 1.79
C HIS A 30 24.66 -10.26 2.57
N THR A 31 25.17 -10.43 3.77
CA THR A 31 25.89 -9.37 4.48
C THR A 31 27.33 -9.39 3.98
N GLU A 32 27.65 -8.55 3.01
CA GLU A 32 29.02 -8.20 2.72
C GLU A 32 29.45 -7.03 3.60
N ALA A 33 30.03 -7.37 4.73
CA ALA A 33 30.88 -6.47 5.46
C ALA A 33 32.31 -6.70 4.97
N ASP A 34 32.83 -5.81 4.15
CA ASP A 34 34.30 -5.77 3.93
C ASP A 34 34.79 -4.34 4.08
N GLY A 35 35.40 -4.14 5.24
CA GLY A 35 36.13 -2.94 5.58
C GLY A 35 37.50 -2.94 4.92
N VAL A 36 37.82 -1.85 4.26
CA VAL A 36 39.24 -1.54 3.97
C VAL A 36 39.54 -0.15 4.49
N LEU A 37 40.27 -0.13 5.58
CA LEU A 37 41.01 1.03 6.07
C LEU A 37 42.16 1.35 5.09
N GLN A 38 42.20 2.58 4.59
CA GLN A 38 43.48 3.14 4.18
C GLN A 38 43.64 4.59 4.63
N ASN A 39 44.66 4.77 5.44
CA ASN A 39 45.27 6.00 5.90
C ASN A 39 45.77 6.87 4.74
N GLY A 40 45.50 8.16 4.81
CA GLY A 40 46.22 9.18 4.02
C GLY A 40 46.14 10.52 4.76
N LYS A 41 47.26 10.84 5.45
CA LYS A 41 47.54 12.19 5.97
C LYS A 41 47.65 13.18 4.81
N ASP A 42 47.03 14.35 4.92
CA ASP A 42 47.80 15.59 4.84
C ASP A 42 47.01 16.81 5.33
N LYS A 43 47.80 17.78 5.79
CA LYS A 43 47.51 18.99 6.52
C LYS A 43 46.82 20.09 5.69
N GLY A 44 46.03 20.94 6.36
CA GLY A 44 45.71 22.27 5.87
C GLY A 44 44.62 22.92 6.74
N ASP A 45 45.04 23.78 7.65
CA ASP A 45 44.20 24.70 8.42
C ASP A 45 43.29 25.55 7.52
N ASP A 46 42.00 25.64 7.84
CA ASP A 46 41.36 26.97 7.92
C ASP A 46 40.05 26.88 8.76
N HIS A 47 40.04 27.65 9.83
CA HIS A 47 38.90 27.84 10.72
C HIS A 47 37.80 28.65 10.00
N ARG A 48 36.63 28.01 9.74
CA ARG A 48 35.34 28.66 9.73
C ARG A 48 34.31 27.89 10.50
N HIS A 49 34.07 28.33 11.70
CA HIS A 49 32.96 27.96 12.54
C HIS A 49 31.68 28.36 11.83
N ILE A 50 30.99 27.40 11.19
CA ILE A 50 29.60 27.54 10.77
C ILE A 50 28.82 26.67 11.72
N GLY A 51 27.91 27.33 12.47
CA GLY A 51 27.08 26.65 13.45
C GLY A 51 26.33 25.47 12.85
N ASP A 52 26.57 24.32 13.44
CA ASP A 52 25.76 23.13 13.31
C ASP A 52 24.48 23.40 14.09
N ASP A 53 23.42 23.85 13.42
CA ASP A 53 22.07 23.80 13.95
C ASP A 53 21.57 22.36 13.80
N GLY A 54 21.78 21.60 14.86
CA GLY A 54 21.40 20.18 14.94
C GLY A 54 19.88 19.96 14.73
N SER A 55 19.47 19.96 13.48
CA SER A 55 18.22 19.33 13.04
C SER A 55 18.54 18.16 12.10
N ASP A 56 19.30 17.18 12.58
CA ASP A 56 19.30 15.84 12.04
C ASP A 56 17.93 15.21 12.39
N ALA A 57 16.91 15.55 11.62
CA ALA A 57 15.75 14.71 11.52
C ALA A 57 16.25 13.39 10.92
N GLN A 58 16.54 12.40 11.75
CA GLN A 58 16.98 11.07 11.32
C GLN A 58 15.91 10.55 10.35
N GLN A 59 16.26 10.50 9.08
CA GLN A 59 15.41 9.90 8.06
C GLN A 59 15.33 8.41 8.38
N LEU A 60 14.13 7.93 8.71
CA LEU A 60 13.90 6.52 9.01
C LEU A 60 14.16 5.67 7.78
N ASN A 61 14.80 4.51 7.96
CA ASN A 61 15.00 3.56 6.89
C ASN A 61 13.77 2.66 6.76
N THR A 62 13.05 2.77 5.65
CA THR A 62 11.82 2.03 5.37
C THR A 62 12.05 0.75 4.55
N GLU A 63 13.27 0.54 4.06
CA GLU A 63 13.58 -0.48 3.05
C GLU A 63 13.19 -1.90 3.49
N GLU A 64 13.44 -2.28 4.74
CA GLU A 64 13.15 -3.64 5.22
C GLU A 64 11.65 -3.90 5.36
N VAL A 65 10.90 -2.92 5.86
CA VAL A 65 9.44 -3.07 5.98
C VAL A 65 8.76 -3.05 4.61
N GLU A 66 9.26 -2.24 3.67
CA GLU A 66 8.78 -2.23 2.28
C GLU A 66 9.02 -3.58 1.60
N LYS A 67 10.20 -4.15 1.72
CA LYS A 67 10.51 -5.50 1.22
C LYS A 67 9.62 -6.58 1.82
N ALA A 68 9.35 -6.51 3.11
CA ALA A 68 8.45 -7.46 3.78
C ALA A 68 7.02 -7.36 3.24
N ILE A 69 6.53 -6.14 3.01
CA ILE A 69 5.21 -5.90 2.41
C ILE A 69 5.15 -6.42 0.98
N ASP A 70 6.17 -6.16 0.17
CA ASP A 70 6.23 -6.61 -1.22
C ASP A 70 6.25 -8.14 -1.31
N ALA A 71 7.01 -8.80 -0.44
CA ALA A 71 7.03 -10.27 -0.37
C ALA A 71 5.64 -10.85 -0.09
N VAL A 72 4.83 -10.22 0.78
CA VAL A 72 3.45 -10.66 1.03
C VAL A 72 2.54 -10.39 -0.16
N ASN A 73 2.72 -9.28 -0.87
CA ASN A 73 1.91 -8.94 -2.04
C ASN A 73 2.11 -9.93 -3.21
N GLU A 74 3.24 -10.65 -3.25
CA GLU A 74 3.52 -11.70 -4.24
C GLU A 74 2.87 -13.04 -3.87
N LEU A 75 2.41 -13.23 -2.63
CA LEU A 75 1.78 -14.47 -2.19
C LEU A 75 0.29 -14.52 -2.59
N ASN A 76 -0.17 -15.72 -2.95
CA ASN A 76 -1.58 -15.96 -3.18
C ASN A 76 -2.21 -16.55 -1.91
N GLY A 77 -3.07 -15.77 -1.24
CA GLY A 77 -3.68 -16.16 0.03
C GLY A 77 -4.51 -17.42 -0.02
N SER A 78 -5.01 -17.83 -1.20
CA SER A 78 -5.77 -19.07 -1.36
C SER A 78 -4.93 -20.35 -1.25
N ASP A 79 -3.61 -20.22 -1.31
CA ASP A 79 -2.69 -21.35 -1.23
C ASP A 79 -2.39 -21.74 0.23
N TYR A 80 -2.85 -20.94 1.19
CA TYR A 80 -2.58 -21.10 2.61
C TYR A 80 -3.87 -21.30 3.41
N THR A 81 -3.74 -21.85 4.63
CA THR A 81 -4.88 -21.98 5.53
C THR A 81 -5.41 -20.60 5.93
N SER A 82 -6.74 -20.45 6.03
CA SER A 82 -7.38 -19.19 6.39
C SER A 82 -6.82 -18.62 7.70
N ALA A 83 -6.56 -19.51 8.67
CA ALA A 83 -6.01 -19.11 9.97
C ALA A 83 -4.61 -18.52 9.87
N SER A 84 -3.67 -19.15 9.12
CA SER A 84 -2.32 -18.62 8.98
C SER A 84 -2.29 -17.36 8.11
N TRP A 85 -3.11 -17.32 7.06
CA TRP A 85 -3.23 -16.15 6.20
C TRP A 85 -3.85 -14.94 6.92
N ALA A 86 -4.81 -15.16 7.83
CA ALA A 86 -5.39 -14.10 8.64
C ALA A 86 -4.34 -13.39 9.51
N VAL A 87 -3.40 -14.13 10.10
CA VAL A 87 -2.29 -13.55 10.88
C VAL A 87 -1.41 -12.68 9.99
N VAL A 88 -1.08 -13.14 8.77
CA VAL A 88 -0.29 -12.34 7.81
C VAL A 88 -1.01 -11.05 7.45
N LYS A 89 -2.32 -11.08 7.21
CA LYS A 89 -3.11 -9.86 6.92
C LYS A 89 -3.05 -8.83 8.06
N VAL A 90 -3.13 -9.27 9.31
CA VAL A 90 -3.00 -8.39 10.47
C VAL A 90 -1.62 -7.75 10.52
N ARG A 91 -0.55 -8.54 10.39
CA ARG A 91 0.82 -8.03 10.43
C ARG A 91 1.13 -7.12 9.23
N LEU A 92 0.56 -7.40 8.07
CA LEU A 92 0.66 -6.54 6.89
C LEU A 92 0.02 -5.16 7.15
N LYS A 93 -1.15 -5.14 7.79
CA LYS A 93 -1.80 -3.88 8.20
C LYS A 93 -0.94 -3.10 9.20
N ASP A 94 -0.38 -3.78 10.21
CA ASP A 94 0.51 -3.16 11.19
C ASP A 94 1.78 -2.60 10.54
N ALA A 95 2.39 -3.33 9.60
CA ALA A 95 3.56 -2.88 8.84
C ALA A 95 3.27 -1.65 7.98
N ARG A 96 2.13 -1.63 7.28
CA ARG A 96 1.69 -0.46 6.51
C ARG A 96 1.43 0.76 7.40
N LYS A 97 0.86 0.53 8.60
CA LYS A 97 0.65 1.60 9.58
C LYS A 97 1.97 2.13 10.13
N ALA A 98 2.94 1.26 10.40
CA ALA A 98 4.28 1.66 10.82
C ALA A 98 4.97 2.52 9.76
N LEU A 99 4.94 2.14 8.48
CA LEU A 99 5.46 2.95 7.37
C LEU A 99 4.91 4.38 7.35
N LYS A 100 3.62 4.54 7.66
CA LYS A 100 2.97 5.85 7.61
C LYS A 100 3.23 6.71 8.84
N ASN A 101 3.40 6.10 10.02
CA ASN A 101 3.29 6.81 11.29
C ASN A 101 4.47 6.61 12.22
N ALA A 102 5.48 5.79 11.87
CA ALA A 102 6.64 5.56 12.72
C ALA A 102 7.42 6.86 12.95
N THR A 103 7.82 7.07 14.18
CA THR A 103 8.66 8.19 14.63
C THR A 103 10.06 7.70 15.05
N GLU A 104 10.23 6.39 15.19
CA GLU A 104 11.47 5.74 15.61
C GLU A 104 11.77 4.54 14.70
N GLN A 105 13.05 4.27 14.43
CA GLN A 105 13.47 3.16 13.59
C GLN A 105 13.02 1.80 14.13
N THR A 106 13.03 1.63 15.45
CA THR A 106 12.59 0.41 16.11
C THR A 106 11.17 -0.02 15.75
N GLN A 107 10.27 0.93 15.54
CA GLN A 107 8.89 0.65 15.13
C GLN A 107 8.80 0.02 13.74
N LEU A 108 9.66 0.45 12.82
CA LEU A 108 9.76 -0.12 11.47
C LEU A 108 10.41 -1.50 11.51
N ASP A 109 11.49 -1.65 12.28
CA ASP A 109 12.22 -2.91 12.40
C ASP A 109 11.35 -4.00 13.04
N GLU A 110 10.59 -3.66 14.09
CA GLU A 110 9.64 -4.57 14.73
C GLU A 110 8.52 -4.97 13.77
N ALA A 111 7.93 -4.02 13.06
CA ALA A 111 6.86 -4.30 12.11
C ALA A 111 7.33 -5.21 10.95
N ALA A 112 8.54 -5.00 10.43
CA ALA A 112 9.15 -5.86 9.42
C ALA A 112 9.42 -7.27 9.97
N ALA A 113 9.95 -7.38 11.19
CA ALA A 113 10.25 -8.64 11.83
C ALA A 113 8.99 -9.47 12.09
N GLU A 114 7.92 -8.85 12.61
CA GLU A 114 6.64 -9.51 12.88
C GLU A 114 5.96 -9.98 11.59
N LEU A 115 5.98 -9.17 10.52
CA LEU A 115 5.44 -9.56 9.23
C LEU A 115 6.23 -10.73 8.64
N ASN A 116 7.56 -10.67 8.64
CA ASN A 116 8.42 -11.76 8.19
C ASN A 116 8.22 -13.05 8.99
N GLN A 117 7.97 -12.94 10.30
CA GLN A 117 7.67 -14.09 11.14
C GLN A 117 6.33 -14.72 10.77
N ALA A 118 5.29 -13.91 10.56
CA ALA A 118 3.98 -14.40 10.12
C ALA A 118 4.06 -15.14 8.77
N VAL A 119 4.87 -14.63 7.82
CA VAL A 119 5.11 -15.29 6.53
C VAL A 119 5.79 -16.66 6.72
N LYS A 120 6.79 -16.77 7.61
CA LYS A 120 7.46 -18.05 7.92
C LYS A 120 6.52 -19.08 8.57
N GLU A 121 5.48 -18.62 9.24
CA GLU A 121 4.48 -19.47 9.92
C GLU A 121 3.30 -19.82 9.03
N LEU A 122 3.30 -19.40 7.76
CA LEU A 122 2.27 -19.77 6.78
C LEU A 122 2.19 -21.31 6.64
N ARG A 123 0.96 -21.81 6.60
CA ARG A 123 0.66 -23.23 6.39
C ARG A 123 -0.10 -23.37 5.09
N ILE A 124 0.34 -24.29 4.24
CA ILE A 124 -0.31 -24.60 2.97
C ILE A 124 -1.68 -25.23 3.28
N SER A 125 -2.71 -24.81 2.57
CA SER A 125 -4.05 -25.42 2.65
C SER A 125 -4.02 -26.79 1.96
N ASP A 126 -4.13 -27.86 2.75
CA ASP A 126 -4.17 -29.26 2.26
C ASP A 126 -5.59 -29.76 2.05
N GLY A 127 -6.60 -28.86 2.16
CA GLY A 127 -8.02 -29.19 2.05
C GLY A 127 -8.59 -29.97 3.25
N SER A 128 -7.79 -30.14 4.33
CA SER A 128 -8.28 -30.73 5.57
C SER A 128 -9.03 -29.69 6.41
N ASN A 129 -10.00 -30.14 7.20
CA ASN A 129 -10.84 -29.29 8.07
C ASN A 129 -10.01 -28.26 8.85
N GLU A 130 -10.11 -27.02 8.46
CA GLU A 130 -9.42 -25.88 9.06
C GLU A 130 -9.89 -25.66 10.50
N ALA A 131 -8.92 -25.40 11.40
CA ALA A 131 -9.24 -24.91 12.73
C ALA A 131 -10.04 -23.60 12.61
N PRO A 132 -10.92 -23.27 13.57
CA PRO A 132 -11.68 -22.01 13.54
C PRO A 132 -10.75 -20.84 13.32
N GLU A 133 -11.10 -19.98 12.40
CA GLU A 133 -10.35 -18.76 12.10
C GLU A 133 -10.09 -17.98 13.39
N PRO A 134 -8.86 -17.45 13.61
CA PRO A 134 -8.66 -16.49 14.69
C PRO A 134 -9.64 -15.33 14.47
N ASP A 135 -10.15 -14.78 15.56
CA ASP A 135 -11.09 -13.64 15.59
C ASP A 135 -10.43 -12.39 14.99
N VAL A 136 -10.23 -12.40 13.67
CA VAL A 136 -9.75 -11.24 12.91
C VAL A 136 -10.96 -10.38 12.67
N PRO A 137 -10.97 -9.11 13.11
CA PRO A 137 -12.10 -8.22 12.86
C PRO A 137 -12.42 -8.22 11.36
N GLU A 138 -13.68 -8.52 11.04
CA GLU A 138 -14.13 -8.50 9.66
C GLU A 138 -13.86 -7.11 9.06
N SER A 139 -13.23 -7.12 7.87
CA SER A 139 -13.01 -5.90 7.11
C SER A 139 -14.35 -5.22 6.80
N THR A 140 -14.45 -3.93 7.07
CA THR A 140 -15.64 -3.11 6.83
C THR A 140 -15.86 -2.89 5.33
N TYR A 141 -14.78 -2.82 4.58
CA TYR A 141 -14.78 -2.55 3.14
C TYR A 141 -14.24 -3.73 2.35
N ILE A 142 -14.71 -3.88 1.12
CA ILE A 142 -14.18 -4.84 0.15
C ILE A 142 -12.96 -4.20 -0.50
N ASP A 143 -11.85 -4.91 -0.52
CA ASP A 143 -10.64 -4.48 -1.23
C ASP A 143 -10.91 -4.33 -2.72
N GLY A 144 -10.46 -3.25 -3.32
CA GLY A 144 -10.67 -3.01 -4.74
C GLY A 144 -10.32 -1.60 -5.20
N GLU A 145 -10.54 -1.39 -6.50
CA GLU A 145 -10.46 -0.06 -7.12
C GLU A 145 -11.88 0.40 -7.48
N TYR A 146 -12.23 1.58 -7.01
CA TYR A 146 -13.58 2.13 -7.13
C TYR A 146 -13.55 3.39 -7.98
N PRO A 147 -13.94 3.32 -9.26
CA PRO A 147 -14.15 4.49 -10.08
C PRO A 147 -15.38 5.25 -9.58
N VAL A 148 -15.24 6.54 -9.40
CA VAL A 148 -16.29 7.42 -8.87
C VAL A 148 -16.34 8.71 -9.65
N THR A 149 -17.50 9.34 -9.63
CA THR A 149 -17.74 10.65 -10.25
C THR A 149 -18.55 11.50 -9.28
N VAL A 150 -18.07 12.70 -9.00
CA VAL A 150 -18.75 13.67 -8.14
C VAL A 150 -18.85 15.01 -8.84
N LEU A 151 -19.91 15.75 -8.54
CA LEU A 151 -20.11 17.10 -9.07
C LEU A 151 -19.38 18.10 -8.16
N CYS A 152 -18.39 18.80 -8.72
CA CYS A 152 -17.74 19.93 -8.06
C CYS A 152 -18.52 21.19 -8.33
N LEU A 153 -19.16 21.73 -7.30
CA LEU A 153 -19.94 22.97 -7.37
C LEU A 153 -19.10 24.16 -6.90
N PRO A 154 -19.27 25.35 -7.51
CA PRO A 154 -18.72 26.59 -6.97
C PRO A 154 -19.34 26.89 -5.60
N ASP A 155 -18.56 27.50 -4.73
CA ASP A 155 -19.03 28.13 -3.50
C ASP A 155 -19.59 29.53 -3.83
N GLU A 156 -20.38 30.14 -2.92
CA GLU A 156 -21.04 31.44 -3.13
C GLU A 156 -20.05 32.55 -3.53
N ASP A 157 -18.78 32.43 -3.09
CA ASP A 157 -17.72 33.40 -3.36
C ASP A 157 -16.82 33.04 -4.55
N MET A 158 -17.13 31.95 -5.30
CA MET A 158 -16.28 31.43 -6.36
C MET A 158 -16.99 31.46 -7.72
N ASP A 159 -16.34 32.09 -8.68
CA ASP A 159 -16.85 32.23 -10.05
C ASP A 159 -16.16 31.20 -10.98
N PHE A 160 -16.57 29.94 -10.87
CA PHE A 160 -16.19 28.90 -11.85
C PHE A 160 -17.40 28.05 -12.26
N VAL A 161 -17.30 27.44 -13.44
CA VAL A 161 -18.38 26.57 -13.93
C VAL A 161 -18.30 25.22 -13.22
N ALA A 162 -19.44 24.74 -12.69
CA ALA A 162 -19.53 23.40 -12.12
C ALA A 162 -19.06 22.33 -13.12
N TYR A 163 -18.37 21.31 -12.63
CA TYR A 163 -17.84 20.23 -13.44
C TYR A 163 -17.91 18.90 -12.72
N ASN A 164 -17.95 17.79 -13.46
CA ASN A 164 -17.80 16.47 -12.88
C ASN A 164 -16.31 16.19 -12.65
N LEU A 165 -15.98 15.80 -11.43
CA LEU A 165 -14.66 15.28 -11.06
C LEU A 165 -14.71 13.76 -11.06
N PHE A 166 -13.81 13.15 -11.80
CA PHE A 166 -13.61 11.71 -11.89
C PHE A 166 -12.39 11.32 -11.07
N ALA A 167 -12.47 10.18 -10.40
CA ALA A 167 -11.33 9.61 -9.68
C ALA A 167 -11.47 8.08 -9.59
N THR A 168 -10.36 7.39 -9.40
CA THR A 168 -10.32 5.97 -9.04
C THR A 168 -9.67 5.85 -7.68
N VAL A 169 -10.40 5.32 -6.70
CA VAL A 169 -9.95 5.17 -5.31
C VAL A 169 -9.63 3.70 -5.05
N ALA A 170 -8.41 3.41 -4.64
CA ALA A 170 -7.98 2.09 -4.23
C ALA A 170 -8.15 1.93 -2.71
N ILE A 171 -8.89 0.89 -2.30
CA ILE A 171 -9.14 0.54 -0.91
C ILE A 171 -8.55 -0.84 -0.65
N ARG A 172 -7.77 -0.97 0.43
CA ARG A 172 -7.19 -2.23 0.91
C ARG A 172 -7.12 -2.21 2.43
N ASP A 173 -7.47 -3.34 3.04
CA ASP A 173 -7.40 -3.51 4.51
C ASP A 173 -8.08 -2.37 5.29
N ASP A 174 -9.28 -1.95 4.83
CA ASP A 174 -10.07 -0.85 5.39
C ASP A 174 -9.44 0.55 5.25
N GLU A 175 -8.37 0.72 4.47
CA GLU A 175 -7.72 1.99 4.26
C GLU A 175 -7.76 2.43 2.79
N ILE A 176 -7.80 3.74 2.55
CA ILE A 176 -7.55 4.32 1.23
C ILE A 176 -6.05 4.34 0.99
N VAL A 177 -5.59 3.50 0.05
CA VAL A 177 -4.16 3.35 -0.27
C VAL A 177 -3.74 4.06 -1.55
N GLY A 178 -4.69 4.53 -2.36
CA GLY A 178 -4.39 5.23 -3.60
C GLY A 178 -5.58 6.00 -4.15
N ILE A 179 -5.30 7.12 -4.81
CA ILE A 179 -6.29 7.90 -5.57
C ILE A 179 -5.63 8.27 -6.89
N THR A 180 -6.17 7.75 -7.98
CA THR A 180 -5.63 7.90 -9.33
C THR A 180 -6.69 8.40 -10.31
N ASN A 181 -6.30 8.69 -11.54
CA ASN A 181 -7.21 9.12 -12.61
C ASN A 181 -8.07 10.33 -12.19
N ILE A 182 -7.48 11.30 -11.49
CA ILE A 182 -8.20 12.49 -11.04
C ILE A 182 -8.20 13.52 -12.17
N TYR A 183 -9.36 13.77 -12.74
CA TYR A 183 -9.56 14.79 -13.78
C TYR A 183 -11.00 15.32 -13.75
N GLY A 184 -11.26 16.42 -14.46
CA GLY A 184 -12.57 17.02 -14.60
C GLY A 184 -12.97 17.21 -16.05
N ASP A 185 -14.28 17.35 -16.31
CA ASP A 185 -14.84 17.63 -17.63
C ASP A 185 -15.06 19.14 -17.89
N GLY A 186 -14.71 20.00 -16.93
CA GLY A 186 -14.92 21.44 -16.97
C GLY A 186 -13.91 22.25 -17.80
N GLY A 187 -12.93 21.55 -18.42
CA GLY A 187 -11.92 22.17 -19.29
C GLY A 187 -10.71 22.74 -18.55
N ALA A 188 -9.85 23.44 -19.30
CA ALA A 188 -8.53 23.88 -18.85
C ALA A 188 -8.54 24.82 -17.62
N ASP A 189 -9.60 25.59 -17.43
CA ASP A 189 -9.72 26.51 -16.31
C ASP A 189 -9.80 25.75 -14.98
N ASN A 190 -10.46 24.59 -14.96
CA ASN A 190 -10.60 23.76 -13.77
C ASN A 190 -9.37 22.91 -13.48
N ASP A 191 -8.56 22.61 -14.49
CA ASP A 191 -7.32 21.81 -14.33
C ASP A 191 -6.34 22.44 -13.33
N SER A 192 -6.30 23.77 -13.25
CA SER A 192 -5.45 24.48 -12.32
C SER A 192 -5.84 24.25 -10.86
N TYR A 193 -7.14 24.20 -10.58
CA TYR A 193 -7.69 23.91 -9.25
C TYR A 193 -7.50 22.43 -8.89
N ILE A 194 -7.70 21.51 -9.85
CA ILE A 194 -7.46 20.08 -9.66
C ILE A 194 -5.99 19.82 -9.31
N ARG A 195 -5.05 20.34 -10.09
CA ARG A 195 -3.61 20.21 -9.80
C ARG A 195 -3.24 20.80 -8.44
N ARG A 196 -3.85 21.94 -8.06
CA ARG A 196 -3.59 22.55 -6.78
C ARG A 196 -4.15 21.75 -5.61
N ALA A 197 -5.34 21.18 -5.73
CA ALA A 197 -5.93 20.30 -4.73
C ALA A 197 -5.10 19.03 -4.54
N ILE A 198 -4.60 18.44 -5.62
CA ILE A 198 -3.76 17.24 -5.60
C ILE A 198 -2.40 17.51 -4.96
N ASN A 199 -1.68 18.53 -5.45
CA ASN A 199 -0.27 18.77 -5.10
C ASN A 199 -0.10 19.67 -3.86
N GLY A 200 -1.14 20.38 -3.45
CA GLY A 200 -1.06 21.31 -2.34
C GLY A 200 -0.32 22.62 -2.67
N THR A 201 0.33 23.17 -1.67
CA THR A 201 1.14 24.40 -1.72
C THR A 201 2.48 24.16 -1.05
N SER A 202 3.40 25.14 -1.11
CA SER A 202 4.69 25.10 -0.39
C SER A 202 4.57 24.94 1.13
N SER A 203 3.39 25.27 1.70
CA SER A 203 3.15 25.24 3.14
C SER A 203 2.10 24.21 3.58
N LYS A 204 1.46 23.50 2.63
CA LYS A 204 0.40 22.54 2.92
C LYS A 204 0.37 21.42 1.89
N ALA A 205 0.36 20.19 2.37
CA ALA A 205 0.24 18.99 1.53
C ALA A 205 -1.08 18.99 0.76
N GLY A 206 -1.10 18.39 -0.41
CA GLY A 206 -2.30 18.19 -1.20
C GLY A 206 -3.27 17.24 -0.50
N VAL A 207 -4.54 17.29 -0.91
CA VAL A 207 -5.60 16.44 -0.33
C VAL A 207 -5.29 14.95 -0.54
N VAL A 208 -4.76 14.59 -1.71
CA VAL A 208 -4.41 13.20 -2.03
C VAL A 208 -3.34 12.66 -1.07
N ASP A 209 -2.27 13.41 -0.87
CA ASP A 209 -1.20 13.02 0.05
C ASP A 209 -1.71 12.91 1.49
N GLN A 210 -2.58 13.84 1.92
CA GLN A 210 -3.16 13.80 3.27
C GLN A 210 -4.01 12.53 3.47
N ILE A 211 -4.87 12.19 2.50
CA ILE A 211 -5.74 11.02 2.57
C ILE A 211 -4.92 9.73 2.56
N ILE A 212 -3.97 9.58 1.64
CA ILE A 212 -3.12 8.38 1.55
C ILE A 212 -2.30 8.20 2.82
N LYS A 213 -1.72 9.29 3.34
CA LYS A 213 -0.95 9.24 4.59
C LYS A 213 -1.78 8.77 5.78
N LYS A 214 -3.06 9.18 5.87
CA LYS A 214 -3.96 8.80 6.96
C LYS A 214 -4.67 7.47 6.73
N GLY A 215 -4.82 7.06 5.48
CA GLY A 215 -5.61 5.90 5.07
C GLY A 215 -7.14 6.10 5.21
N ASN A 216 -7.60 7.29 5.63
CA ASN A 216 -9.00 7.63 5.87
C ASN A 216 -9.26 9.12 5.61
N LEU A 217 -10.50 9.57 5.88
CA LEU A 217 -10.94 10.95 5.60
C LEU A 217 -10.98 11.85 6.85
N ASP A 218 -10.50 11.37 8.00
CA ASP A 218 -10.59 12.12 9.25
C ASP A 218 -9.63 13.31 9.26
N GLY A 219 -10.17 14.50 9.47
CA GLY A 219 -9.40 15.74 9.59
C GLY A 219 -8.55 16.05 8.36
N ILE A 220 -9.03 15.73 7.17
CA ILE A 220 -8.43 16.18 5.91
C ILE A 220 -8.74 17.64 5.69
N ASP A 221 -7.70 18.40 5.49
CA ASP A 221 -7.81 19.84 5.25
C ASP A 221 -7.87 20.16 3.75
N THR A 222 -8.77 21.04 3.37
CA THR A 222 -8.81 21.57 2.00
C THR A 222 -7.62 22.48 1.69
N VAL A 223 -7.25 22.58 0.43
CA VAL A 223 -6.16 23.45 -0.05
C VAL A 223 -6.70 24.82 -0.43
N SER A 224 -6.11 25.88 0.11
CA SER A 224 -6.49 27.26 -0.17
C SER A 224 -6.47 27.56 -1.69
N ARG A 225 -7.49 28.26 -2.18
CA ARG A 225 -7.75 28.54 -3.60
C ARG A 225 -8.05 27.30 -4.46
N ALA A 226 -8.35 26.17 -3.81
CA ALA A 226 -8.87 24.96 -4.44
C ALA A 226 -9.83 24.24 -3.48
N THR A 227 -10.53 24.99 -2.63
CA THR A 227 -11.39 24.45 -1.55
C THR A 227 -12.50 23.56 -2.10
N CYS A 228 -13.25 24.02 -3.09
CA CYS A 228 -14.34 23.24 -3.70
C CYS A 228 -13.83 21.96 -4.36
N THR A 229 -12.71 22.02 -5.11
CA THR A 229 -12.08 20.86 -5.73
C THR A 229 -11.52 19.90 -4.68
N SER A 230 -10.93 20.43 -3.60
CA SER A 230 -10.46 19.62 -2.48
C SER A 230 -11.61 18.85 -1.83
N GLN A 231 -12.75 19.52 -1.62
CA GLN A 231 -13.94 18.87 -1.09
C GLN A 231 -14.48 17.82 -2.06
N ALA A 232 -14.51 18.10 -3.36
CA ALA A 232 -14.93 17.12 -4.36
C ALA A 232 -14.05 15.86 -4.37
N ILE A 233 -12.73 15.97 -4.14
CA ILE A 233 -11.84 14.79 -3.98
C ILE A 233 -12.20 14.02 -2.70
N ILE A 234 -12.47 14.70 -1.59
CA ILE A 234 -12.88 14.06 -0.33
C ILE A 234 -14.22 13.34 -0.53
N ASP A 235 -15.18 13.98 -1.19
CA ASP A 235 -16.50 13.41 -1.48
C ASP A 235 -16.42 12.19 -2.41
N ALA A 236 -15.49 12.22 -3.40
CA ALA A 236 -15.20 11.08 -4.25
C ALA A 236 -14.67 9.89 -3.43
N CYS A 237 -13.76 10.12 -2.50
CA CYS A 237 -13.29 9.08 -1.59
C CYS A 237 -14.39 8.56 -0.68
N GLN A 238 -15.26 9.43 -0.16
CA GLN A 238 -16.40 9.01 0.65
C GLN A 238 -17.39 8.15 -0.16
N GLN A 239 -17.62 8.50 -1.42
CA GLN A 239 -18.45 7.69 -2.32
C GLN A 239 -17.84 6.32 -2.58
N ALA A 240 -16.52 6.27 -2.80
CA ALA A 240 -15.79 5.01 -2.98
C ALA A 240 -15.89 4.11 -1.73
N LEU A 241 -15.70 4.67 -0.53
CA LEU A 241 -15.89 3.95 0.73
C LEU A 241 -17.33 3.41 0.87
N ASN A 242 -18.34 4.20 0.47
CA ASN A 242 -19.72 3.74 0.49
C ASN A 242 -19.98 2.60 -0.50
N ASN A 243 -19.35 2.64 -1.68
CA ASN A 243 -19.45 1.59 -2.69
C ASN A 243 -18.70 0.31 -2.27
N ALA A 244 -17.68 0.45 -1.43
CA ALA A 244 -16.86 -0.66 -0.95
C ALA A 244 -17.44 -1.35 0.30
N LYS A 245 -18.48 -0.81 0.95
CA LYS A 245 -19.07 -1.42 2.16
C LYS A 245 -19.56 -2.84 1.89
N ARG A 246 -19.31 -3.72 2.86
CA ARG A 246 -19.86 -5.10 2.89
C ARG A 246 -21.33 -5.12 3.29
#